data_a10393d40f1ad13154797f580aa4c99b
#
_entry.id   a10393d40f1ad13154797f580aa4c99b
#
_cell.length_a   1.000
_cell.length_b   1.000
_cell.length_c   1.000
_cell.angle_alpha   90.00
_cell.angle_beta   90.00
_cell.angle_gamma   90.00
#
_symmetry.space_group_name_H-M   'P 1'
#
loop_
_entity.id
_entity.type
_entity.pdbx_description
1 polymer ?
#
loop_
_entity_poly.entity_id
_entity_poly.type
_entity_poly.pdbx_seq_one_letter_code
_entity_poly.pdbx_strand_id
1 'polypeptide(L)'
;TKAAHDLGAEVVLRVANQNAETQIAQVRELLGQGIDVLVIIPNDAERLSEVCREAKRKGIKVLSYDRLVHRANADLYISFDNEKVGSLQAQALVEAVPQGNYVIINGATTDNNAFMINKGFHSVLDPFIESGKIHLLEEIWPSDWMSDEVRIRFEALAKPGERIDAVLCGNDMLAETVISVLSENRMVGKTKVTGQDAELSACQRIAEGSQFATVY
;
A
#
# COMPACT_ATOMS: atom_id res chain seq x y z
N THR A 1 8.37 18.27 10.81
CA THR A 1 8.78 19.72 10.72
C THR A 1 9.15 20.29 12.09
N LYS A 2 8.32 20.10 13.15
CA LYS A 2 8.66 20.57 14.50
C LYS A 2 9.94 19.90 15.01
N ALA A 3 10.03 18.58 14.93
CA ALA A 3 11.21 17.83 15.38
C ALA A 3 12.49 18.25 14.62
N ALA A 4 12.39 18.51 13.32
CA ALA A 4 13.54 19.01 12.54
C ALA A 4 13.98 20.38 13.02
N HIS A 5 13.06 21.30 13.23
CA HIS A 5 13.35 22.64 13.75
C HIS A 5 13.99 22.58 15.15
N ASP A 6 13.47 21.72 16.04
CA ASP A 6 14.00 21.52 17.40
C ASP A 6 15.45 20.96 17.37
N LEU A 7 15.83 20.30 16.28
CA LEU A 7 17.18 19.80 16.03
C LEU A 7 18.03 20.75 15.16
N GLY A 8 17.54 21.96 14.86
CA GLY A 8 18.26 22.97 14.09
C GLY A 8 18.31 22.72 12.59
N ALA A 9 17.40 21.89 12.07
CA ALA A 9 17.28 21.61 10.64
C ALA A 9 16.15 22.41 10.00
N GLU A 10 16.39 22.95 8.80
CA GLU A 10 15.37 23.56 7.94
C GLU A 10 14.79 22.51 6.99
N VAL A 11 13.46 22.48 6.83
CA VAL A 11 12.76 21.55 5.95
C VAL A 11 12.07 22.30 4.83
N VAL A 12 12.45 21.97 3.60
CA VAL A 12 11.78 22.43 2.37
C VAL A 12 10.92 21.30 1.83
N LEU A 13 9.59 21.41 1.98
CA LEU A 13 8.66 20.39 1.54
C LEU A 13 8.20 20.63 0.11
N ARG A 14 8.11 19.54 -0.67
CA ARG A 14 7.47 19.49 -2.00
C ARG A 14 6.48 18.33 -2.04
N VAL A 15 5.39 18.52 -2.75
CA VAL A 15 4.35 17.50 -2.95
C VAL A 15 4.12 17.34 -4.44
N ALA A 16 4.24 16.13 -4.94
CA ALA A 16 4.16 15.81 -6.36
C ALA A 16 2.79 15.27 -6.82
N ASN A 17 1.83 15.13 -5.89
CA ASN A 17 0.47 14.65 -6.16
C ASN A 17 0.44 13.37 -7.02
N GLN A 18 1.22 12.37 -6.63
CA GLN A 18 1.33 11.07 -7.29
C GLN A 18 1.88 11.13 -8.74
N ASN A 19 2.56 12.20 -9.11
CA ASN A 19 3.16 12.35 -10.42
C ASN A 19 4.68 12.26 -10.37
N ALA A 20 5.26 11.20 -10.94
CA ALA A 20 6.69 10.94 -10.89
C ALA A 20 7.51 12.00 -11.65
N GLU A 21 7.02 12.53 -12.79
CA GLU A 21 7.71 13.60 -13.54
C GLU A 21 7.79 14.89 -12.72
N THR A 22 6.66 15.26 -12.09
CA THR A 22 6.62 16.40 -11.17
C THR A 22 7.60 16.20 -10.03
N GLN A 23 7.67 14.98 -9.45
CA GLN A 23 8.58 14.69 -8.36
C GLN A 23 10.05 14.81 -8.79
N ILE A 24 10.40 14.29 -9.97
CA ILE A 24 11.76 14.41 -10.55
C ILE A 24 12.13 15.90 -10.72
N ALA A 25 11.24 16.72 -11.27
CA ALA A 25 11.47 18.14 -11.45
C ALA A 25 11.68 18.88 -10.12
N GLN A 26 10.85 18.58 -9.11
CA GLN A 26 10.95 19.12 -7.77
C GLN A 26 12.27 18.73 -7.07
N VAL A 27 12.70 17.48 -7.22
CA VAL A 27 13.99 17.03 -6.68
C VAL A 27 15.13 17.82 -7.33
N ARG A 28 15.15 17.96 -8.66
CA ARG A 28 16.19 18.75 -9.36
C ARG A 28 16.22 20.21 -8.93
N GLU A 29 15.05 20.83 -8.70
CA GLU A 29 14.94 22.17 -8.14
C GLU A 29 15.63 22.23 -6.76
N LEU A 30 15.31 21.30 -5.84
CA LEU A 30 15.90 21.23 -4.51
C LEU A 30 17.42 21.02 -4.56
N LEU A 31 17.91 20.14 -5.47
CA LEU A 31 19.34 19.95 -5.68
C LEU A 31 20.05 21.23 -6.16
N GLY A 32 19.35 22.10 -6.87
CA GLY A 32 19.84 23.42 -7.29
C GLY A 32 19.87 24.44 -6.16
N GLN A 33 19.06 24.26 -5.11
CA GLN A 33 19.02 25.12 -3.93
C GLN A 33 20.12 24.80 -2.90
N GLY A 34 20.84 23.69 -3.07
CA GLY A 34 21.96 23.31 -2.19
C GLY A 34 21.51 22.66 -0.89
N ILE A 35 20.55 21.74 -0.95
CA ILE A 35 20.15 20.94 0.22
C ILE A 35 21.28 19.99 0.65
N ASP A 36 21.34 19.67 1.94
CA ASP A 36 22.32 18.73 2.50
C ASP A 36 21.82 17.27 2.45
N VAL A 37 20.50 17.08 2.60
CA VAL A 37 19.83 15.77 2.66
C VAL A 37 18.57 15.80 1.83
N LEU A 38 18.40 14.79 0.98
CA LEU A 38 17.16 14.49 0.26
C LEU A 38 16.43 13.38 1.00
N VAL A 39 15.28 13.69 1.60
CA VAL A 39 14.33 12.70 2.11
C VAL A 39 13.25 12.53 1.04
N ILE A 40 13.06 11.32 0.53
CA ILE A 40 12.14 11.05 -0.57
C ILE A 40 11.20 9.89 -0.24
N ILE A 41 9.90 10.09 -0.50
CA ILE A 41 8.89 9.05 -0.58
C ILE A 41 8.58 8.92 -2.09
N PRO A 42 9.14 7.92 -2.80
CA PRO A 42 9.03 7.88 -4.26
C PRO A 42 7.61 7.55 -4.71
N ASN A 43 7.12 8.27 -5.71
CA ASN A 43 5.88 7.91 -6.41
C ASN A 43 6.06 6.71 -7.36
N ASP A 44 7.30 6.48 -7.79
CA ASP A 44 7.68 5.37 -8.66
C ASP A 44 9.10 4.93 -8.28
N ALA A 45 9.23 3.67 -7.86
CA ALA A 45 10.47 3.12 -7.34
C ALA A 45 11.63 3.11 -8.37
N GLU A 46 11.32 2.95 -9.66
CA GLU A 46 12.31 2.87 -10.73
C GLU A 46 12.63 4.26 -11.32
N ARG A 47 11.60 5.06 -11.61
CA ARG A 47 11.76 6.35 -12.31
C ARG A 47 12.52 7.39 -11.49
N LEU A 48 12.45 7.31 -10.15
CA LEU A 48 13.16 8.22 -9.25
C LEU A 48 14.64 7.84 -9.05
N SER A 49 15.08 6.68 -9.55
CA SER A 49 16.46 6.18 -9.40
C SER A 49 17.51 7.18 -9.88
N GLU A 50 17.33 7.75 -11.08
CA GLU A 50 18.37 8.63 -11.68
C GLU A 50 18.51 9.93 -10.91
N VAL A 51 17.40 10.59 -10.54
CA VAL A 51 17.47 11.85 -9.81
C VAL A 51 18.04 11.66 -8.39
N CYS A 52 17.84 10.52 -7.77
CA CYS A 52 18.49 10.16 -6.51
C CYS A 52 20.00 9.94 -6.70
N ARG A 53 20.43 9.32 -7.82
CA ARG A 53 21.85 9.22 -8.17
C ARG A 53 22.46 10.58 -8.50
N GLU A 54 21.69 11.50 -9.09
CA GLU A 54 22.14 12.90 -9.27
C GLU A 54 22.45 13.56 -7.92
N ALA A 55 21.57 13.39 -6.92
CA ALA A 55 21.80 13.87 -5.56
C ALA A 55 23.09 13.29 -4.96
N LYS A 56 23.27 11.97 -5.07
CA LYS A 56 24.49 11.29 -4.58
C LYS A 56 25.77 11.81 -5.25
N ARG A 57 25.77 12.05 -6.56
CA ARG A 57 26.92 12.62 -7.28
C ARG A 57 27.28 14.03 -6.82
N LYS A 58 26.30 14.77 -6.30
CA LYS A 58 26.52 16.09 -5.67
C LYS A 58 26.94 16.03 -4.19
N GLY A 59 27.12 14.83 -3.64
CA GLY A 59 27.46 14.62 -2.23
C GLY A 59 26.29 14.75 -1.26
N ILE A 60 25.06 14.91 -1.77
CA ILE A 60 23.85 15.02 -0.98
C ILE A 60 23.45 13.63 -0.49
N LYS A 61 23.15 13.50 0.80
CA LYS A 61 22.66 12.25 1.37
C LYS A 61 21.25 11.97 0.94
N VAL A 62 20.94 10.70 0.61
CA VAL A 62 19.63 10.28 0.18
C VAL A 62 19.03 9.32 1.20
N LEU A 63 17.88 9.68 1.74
CA LEU A 63 17.07 8.86 2.62
C LEU A 63 15.77 8.50 1.89
N SER A 64 15.58 7.21 1.60
CA SER A 64 14.32 6.67 1.10
C SER A 64 13.42 6.38 2.30
N TYR A 65 12.30 7.06 2.39
CA TYR A 65 11.39 6.97 3.52
C TYR A 65 10.07 6.32 3.10
N ASP A 66 9.59 5.38 3.89
CA ASP A 66 8.43 4.55 3.64
C ASP A 66 8.59 3.65 2.39
N ARG A 67 8.72 4.23 1.21
CA ARG A 67 8.88 3.53 -0.08
C ARG A 67 10.33 3.50 -0.54
N LEU A 68 10.73 2.40 -1.18
CA LEU A 68 12.09 2.22 -1.67
C LEU A 68 12.27 2.82 -3.07
N VAL A 69 13.30 3.64 -3.26
CA VAL A 69 13.82 3.96 -4.60
C VAL A 69 14.81 2.87 -5.02
N HIS A 70 14.49 2.14 -6.07
CA HIS A 70 15.35 1.09 -6.58
C HIS A 70 16.64 1.65 -7.19
N ARG A 71 17.75 0.93 -7.06
CA ARG A 71 19.05 1.25 -7.70
C ARG A 71 19.55 2.69 -7.46
N ALA A 72 19.05 3.37 -6.42
CA ALA A 72 19.45 4.73 -6.07
C ALA A 72 20.72 4.77 -5.20
N ASN A 73 21.11 3.64 -4.60
CA ASN A 73 22.16 3.56 -3.60
C ASN A 73 21.93 4.57 -2.46
N ALA A 74 20.67 4.58 -1.92
CA ALA A 74 20.30 5.44 -0.82
C ALA A 74 21.21 5.21 0.40
N ASP A 75 21.50 6.27 1.15
CA ASP A 75 22.31 6.16 2.36
C ASP A 75 21.55 5.51 3.50
N LEU A 76 20.22 5.65 3.50
CA LEU A 76 19.32 5.05 4.46
C LEU A 76 17.97 4.76 3.81
N TYR A 77 17.38 3.61 4.16
CA TYR A 77 16.00 3.27 3.89
C TYR A 77 15.28 2.99 5.21
N ILE A 78 14.15 3.63 5.43
CA ILE A 78 13.32 3.44 6.62
C ILE A 78 11.92 3.09 6.14
N SER A 79 11.42 1.93 6.54
CA SER A 79 10.08 1.45 6.23
C SER A 79 9.61 0.47 7.31
N PHE A 80 8.44 -0.07 7.12
CA PHE A 80 7.89 -1.17 7.91
C PHE A 80 8.32 -2.54 7.35
N ASP A 81 8.11 -3.60 8.13
CA ASP A 81 8.20 -4.98 7.63
C ASP A 81 6.93 -5.32 6.84
N ASN A 82 6.90 -4.90 5.58
CA ASN A 82 5.73 -5.03 4.72
C ASN A 82 5.35 -6.50 4.43
N GLU A 83 6.30 -7.43 4.41
CA GLU A 83 5.99 -8.86 4.32
C GLU A 83 5.27 -9.32 5.59
N LYS A 84 5.71 -8.86 6.76
CA LYS A 84 5.03 -9.16 8.03
C LYS A 84 3.62 -8.55 8.08
N VAL A 85 3.44 -7.33 7.57
CA VAL A 85 2.11 -6.69 7.45
C VAL A 85 1.16 -7.59 6.64
N GLY A 86 1.58 -8.02 5.46
CA GLY A 86 0.77 -8.92 4.63
C GLY A 86 0.47 -10.24 5.32
N SER A 87 1.46 -10.86 5.95
CA SER A 87 1.25 -12.14 6.66
C SER A 87 0.28 -11.99 7.84
N LEU A 88 0.32 -10.89 8.58
CA LEU A 88 -0.62 -10.65 9.70
C LEU A 88 -2.07 -10.48 9.22
N GLN A 89 -2.28 -9.76 8.11
CA GLN A 89 -3.61 -9.65 7.51
C GLN A 89 -4.15 -11.01 7.08
N ALA A 90 -3.33 -11.78 6.36
CA ALA A 90 -3.71 -13.10 5.87
C ALA A 90 -3.97 -14.09 7.01
N GLN A 91 -3.16 -14.09 8.07
CA GLN A 91 -3.38 -14.90 9.26
C GLN A 91 -4.71 -14.59 9.93
N ALA A 92 -5.02 -13.30 10.14
CA ALA A 92 -6.28 -12.89 10.74
C ALA A 92 -7.49 -13.36 9.90
N LEU A 93 -7.42 -13.29 8.57
CA LEU A 93 -8.50 -13.76 7.72
C LEU A 93 -8.62 -15.30 7.69
N VAL A 94 -7.53 -16.03 7.61
CA VAL A 94 -7.55 -17.50 7.63
C VAL A 94 -8.09 -18.03 8.95
N GLU A 95 -7.79 -17.39 10.08
CA GLU A 95 -8.36 -17.74 11.37
C GLU A 95 -9.89 -17.53 11.41
N ALA A 96 -10.38 -16.43 10.81
CA ALA A 96 -11.79 -16.09 10.80
C ALA A 96 -12.58 -16.84 9.70
N VAL A 97 -11.96 -17.12 8.56
CA VAL A 97 -12.56 -17.71 7.35
C VAL A 97 -11.60 -18.75 6.79
N PRO A 98 -11.45 -19.93 7.42
CA PRO A 98 -10.43 -20.91 7.05
C PRO A 98 -10.66 -21.59 5.68
N GLN A 99 -11.81 -21.34 5.06
CA GLN A 99 -12.17 -21.84 3.73
C GLN A 99 -13.20 -20.91 3.08
N GLY A 100 -13.12 -20.73 1.78
CA GLY A 100 -14.06 -19.90 1.02
C GLY A 100 -13.43 -19.19 -0.15
N ASN A 101 -14.16 -18.24 -0.70
CA ASN A 101 -13.77 -17.44 -1.86
C ASN A 101 -13.08 -16.16 -1.41
N TYR A 102 -11.84 -15.98 -1.86
CA TYR A 102 -11.00 -14.87 -1.50
C TYR A 102 -10.71 -13.98 -2.71
N VAL A 103 -10.49 -12.70 -2.45
CA VAL A 103 -9.99 -11.73 -3.41
C VAL A 103 -8.81 -10.99 -2.77
N ILE A 104 -7.77 -10.74 -3.56
CA ILE A 104 -6.63 -9.90 -3.17
C ILE A 104 -6.71 -8.60 -3.96
N ILE A 105 -6.67 -7.48 -3.25
CA ILE A 105 -6.54 -6.13 -3.80
C ILE A 105 -5.15 -5.62 -3.41
N ASN A 106 -4.22 -5.69 -4.32
CA ASN A 106 -2.86 -5.21 -4.10
C ASN A 106 -2.77 -3.68 -4.18
N GLY A 107 -1.61 -3.15 -3.84
CA GLY A 107 -1.28 -1.75 -4.06
C GLY A 107 -0.69 -1.48 -5.45
N ALA A 108 -0.17 -0.26 -5.64
CA ALA A 108 0.39 0.20 -6.90
C ALA A 108 1.55 -0.66 -7.40
N THR A 109 1.54 -1.01 -8.68
CA THR A 109 2.63 -1.75 -9.33
C THR A 109 3.95 -0.96 -9.41
N THR A 110 3.92 0.34 -9.13
CA THR A 110 5.11 1.23 -9.07
C THR A 110 5.74 1.31 -7.68
N ASP A 111 5.15 0.61 -6.68
CA ASP A 111 5.56 0.65 -5.28
C ASP A 111 6.04 -0.73 -4.80
N ASN A 112 7.29 -0.79 -4.36
CA ASN A 112 7.88 -2.02 -3.83
C ASN A 112 7.12 -2.57 -2.60
N ASN A 113 6.50 -1.71 -1.79
CA ASN A 113 5.75 -2.14 -0.63
C ASN A 113 4.57 -3.03 -1.01
N ALA A 114 3.89 -2.75 -2.13
CA ALA A 114 2.78 -3.57 -2.62
C ALA A 114 3.20 -5.02 -2.89
N PHE A 115 4.38 -5.21 -3.50
CA PHE A 115 4.93 -6.56 -3.75
C PHE A 115 5.32 -7.29 -2.46
N MET A 116 5.87 -6.56 -1.47
CA MET A 116 6.22 -7.13 -0.18
C MET A 116 4.99 -7.57 0.61
N ILE A 117 3.94 -6.73 0.64
CA ILE A 117 2.66 -7.06 1.28
C ILE A 117 2.05 -8.28 0.61
N ASN A 118 2.00 -8.30 -0.72
CA ASN A 118 1.50 -9.44 -1.48
C ASN A 118 2.27 -10.74 -1.17
N LYS A 119 3.59 -10.69 -1.13
CA LYS A 119 4.41 -11.84 -0.72
C LYS A 119 4.03 -12.32 0.69
N GLY A 120 3.74 -11.38 1.59
CA GLY A 120 3.21 -11.69 2.93
C GLY A 120 1.85 -12.40 2.87
N PHE A 121 0.93 -11.95 2.02
CA PHE A 121 -0.35 -12.63 1.80
C PHE A 121 -0.14 -14.07 1.35
N HIS A 122 0.62 -14.29 0.29
CA HIS A 122 0.85 -15.59 -0.30
C HIS A 122 1.61 -16.54 0.65
N SER A 123 2.52 -16.03 1.48
CA SER A 123 3.22 -16.86 2.47
C SER A 123 2.29 -17.60 3.43
N VAL A 124 1.06 -17.07 3.62
CA VAL A 124 0.04 -17.68 4.49
C VAL A 124 -1.04 -18.38 3.67
N LEU A 125 -1.48 -17.78 2.55
CA LEU A 125 -2.62 -18.29 1.79
C LEU A 125 -2.29 -19.51 0.93
N ASP A 126 -1.08 -19.60 0.37
CA ASP A 126 -0.73 -20.63 -0.62
C ASP A 126 -1.03 -22.06 -0.17
N PRO A 127 -0.71 -22.49 1.08
CA PRO A 127 -1.07 -23.83 1.55
C PRO A 127 -2.59 -24.11 1.57
N PHE A 128 -3.41 -23.08 1.79
CA PHE A 128 -4.87 -23.19 1.78
C PHE A 128 -5.42 -23.19 0.37
N ILE A 129 -4.81 -22.44 -0.55
CA ILE A 129 -5.14 -22.45 -1.97
C ILE A 129 -4.78 -23.80 -2.59
N GLU A 130 -3.57 -24.30 -2.36
CA GLU A 130 -3.10 -25.60 -2.85
C GLU A 130 -3.95 -26.77 -2.33
N SER A 131 -4.43 -26.69 -1.08
CA SER A 131 -5.32 -27.70 -0.52
C SER A 131 -6.79 -27.57 -0.98
N GLY A 132 -7.14 -26.55 -1.78
CA GLY A 132 -8.48 -26.29 -2.25
C GLY A 132 -9.45 -25.76 -1.18
N LYS A 133 -8.98 -25.38 -0.01
CA LYS A 133 -9.79 -24.74 1.04
C LYS A 133 -10.14 -23.31 0.68
N ILE A 134 -9.18 -22.57 0.13
CA ILE A 134 -9.37 -21.19 -0.34
C ILE A 134 -9.38 -21.21 -1.88
N HIS A 135 -10.40 -20.58 -2.45
CA HIS A 135 -10.49 -20.31 -3.87
C HIS A 135 -10.17 -18.83 -4.08
N LEU A 136 -8.99 -18.53 -4.60
CA LEU A 136 -8.63 -17.17 -4.99
C LEU A 136 -9.35 -16.83 -6.29
N LEU A 137 -10.40 -16.00 -6.19
CA LEU A 137 -11.24 -15.61 -7.32
C LEU A 137 -10.51 -14.68 -8.27
N GLU A 138 -9.84 -13.68 -7.69
CA GLU A 138 -9.06 -12.72 -8.44
C GLU A 138 -7.99 -12.07 -7.56
N GLU A 139 -6.90 -11.68 -8.20
CA GLU A 139 -5.84 -10.87 -7.66
C GLU A 139 -5.72 -9.59 -8.49
N ILE A 140 -6.10 -8.46 -7.90
CA ILE A 140 -6.16 -7.16 -8.56
C ILE A 140 -4.88 -6.38 -8.25
N TRP A 141 -4.19 -5.97 -9.30
CA TRP A 141 -3.04 -5.06 -9.24
C TRP A 141 -3.42 -3.76 -9.91
N PRO A 142 -3.74 -2.69 -9.16
CA PRO A 142 -3.99 -1.39 -9.74
C PRO A 142 -2.69 -0.72 -10.21
N SER A 143 -2.80 0.21 -11.14
CA SER A 143 -1.66 0.98 -11.65
C SER A 143 -1.09 1.94 -10.62
N ASP A 144 -1.92 2.40 -9.70
CA ASP A 144 -1.57 3.28 -8.59
C ASP A 144 -2.37 2.92 -7.32
N TRP A 145 -2.23 3.73 -6.25
CA TRP A 145 -2.98 3.54 -5.00
C TRP A 145 -4.41 4.15 -5.06
N MET A 146 -4.88 4.56 -6.26
CA MET A 146 -6.19 5.16 -6.42
C MET A 146 -7.29 4.12 -6.49
N SER A 147 -8.46 4.49 -6.00
CA SER A 147 -9.59 3.58 -5.81
C SER A 147 -10.38 3.24 -7.08
N ASP A 148 -10.30 4.08 -8.11
CA ASP A 148 -11.21 4.00 -9.27
C ASP A 148 -11.06 2.68 -10.05
N GLU A 149 -9.82 2.26 -10.33
CA GLU A 149 -9.55 1.01 -11.03
C GLU A 149 -10.01 -0.20 -10.20
N VAL A 150 -9.73 -0.17 -8.89
CA VAL A 150 -10.15 -1.22 -7.95
C VAL A 150 -11.67 -1.30 -7.88
N ARG A 151 -12.36 -0.15 -7.81
CA ARG A 151 -13.82 -0.11 -7.79
C ARG A 151 -14.42 -0.81 -9.00
N ILE A 152 -13.99 -0.44 -10.21
CA ILE A 152 -14.50 -1.00 -11.48
C ILE A 152 -14.31 -2.53 -11.52
N ARG A 153 -13.11 -3.01 -11.16
CA ARG A 153 -12.80 -4.44 -11.20
C ARG A 153 -13.54 -5.21 -10.11
N PHE A 154 -13.62 -4.67 -8.90
CA PHE A 154 -14.29 -5.33 -7.79
C PHE A 154 -15.82 -5.36 -7.96
N GLU A 155 -16.45 -4.32 -8.54
CA GLU A 155 -17.87 -4.33 -8.92
C GLU A 155 -18.21 -5.46 -9.91
N ALA A 156 -17.27 -5.81 -10.78
CA ALA A 156 -17.48 -6.92 -11.70
C ALA A 156 -17.53 -8.29 -11.00
N LEU A 157 -16.91 -8.42 -9.83
CA LEU A 157 -16.90 -9.63 -8.99
C LEU A 157 -18.08 -9.65 -8.00
N ALA A 158 -18.36 -8.52 -7.35
CA ALA A 158 -19.36 -8.41 -6.28
C ALA A 158 -20.81 -8.32 -6.83
N LYS A 159 -21.20 -9.29 -7.68
CA LYS A 159 -22.54 -9.33 -8.25
C LYS A 159 -23.54 -10.00 -7.30
N PRO A 160 -24.86 -9.66 -7.41
CA PRO A 160 -25.90 -10.35 -6.67
C PRO A 160 -25.88 -11.85 -6.90
N GLY A 161 -25.74 -12.62 -5.83
CA GLY A 161 -25.67 -14.09 -5.88
C GLY A 161 -24.26 -14.66 -5.87
N GLU A 162 -23.24 -13.85 -6.15
CA GLU A 162 -21.84 -14.26 -5.99
C GLU A 162 -21.46 -14.28 -4.51
N ARG A 163 -20.56 -15.19 -4.17
CA ARG A 163 -20.06 -15.33 -2.81
C ARG A 163 -18.60 -14.94 -2.73
N ILE A 164 -18.32 -13.89 -1.97
CA ILE A 164 -16.98 -13.47 -1.58
C ILE A 164 -16.90 -13.53 -0.05
N ASP A 165 -16.05 -14.38 0.48
CA ASP A 165 -15.95 -14.59 1.93
C ASP A 165 -14.94 -13.68 2.59
N ALA A 166 -13.84 -13.37 1.88
CA ALA A 166 -12.77 -12.52 2.40
C ALA A 166 -12.08 -11.69 1.30
N VAL A 167 -11.63 -10.50 1.67
CA VAL A 167 -10.84 -9.61 0.80
C VAL A 167 -9.65 -9.07 1.59
N LEU A 168 -8.44 -9.29 1.06
CA LEU A 168 -7.21 -8.64 1.53
C LEU A 168 -6.99 -7.38 0.72
N CYS A 169 -6.76 -6.26 1.38
CA CYS A 169 -6.47 -4.99 0.73
C CYS A 169 -5.10 -4.46 1.15
N GLY A 170 -4.35 -3.93 0.19
CA GLY A 170 -3.02 -3.39 0.40
C GLY A 170 -2.99 -2.23 1.41
N ASN A 171 -4.10 -1.47 1.51
CA ASN A 171 -4.27 -0.43 2.52
C ASN A 171 -5.75 -0.17 2.86
N ASP A 172 -6.01 0.74 3.81
CA ASP A 172 -7.36 1.06 4.30
C ASP A 172 -8.19 1.88 3.32
N MET A 173 -7.58 2.66 2.43
CA MET A 173 -8.28 3.39 1.38
C MET A 173 -8.87 2.42 0.34
N LEU A 174 -8.11 1.41 -0.06
CA LEU A 174 -8.60 0.35 -0.95
C LEU A 174 -9.66 -0.52 -0.25
N ALA A 175 -9.49 -0.80 1.05
CA ALA A 175 -10.49 -1.50 1.86
C ALA A 175 -11.81 -0.73 1.93
N GLU A 176 -11.77 0.61 2.07
CA GLU A 176 -12.96 1.46 2.03
C GLU A 176 -13.71 1.34 0.70
N THR A 177 -12.98 1.35 -0.40
CA THR A 177 -13.56 1.17 -1.75
C THR A 177 -14.28 -0.18 -1.87
N VAL A 178 -13.62 -1.26 -1.43
CA VAL A 178 -14.22 -2.60 -1.40
C VAL A 178 -15.48 -2.62 -0.53
N ILE A 179 -15.41 -2.06 0.67
CA ILE A 179 -16.55 -2.01 1.61
C ILE A 179 -17.71 -1.19 1.04
N SER A 180 -17.44 -0.10 0.32
CA SER A 180 -18.47 0.68 -0.37
C SER A 180 -19.21 -0.17 -1.39
N VAL A 181 -18.51 -0.90 -2.25
CA VAL A 181 -19.10 -1.82 -3.23
C VAL A 181 -19.88 -2.95 -2.56
N LEU A 182 -19.33 -3.54 -1.49
CA LEU A 182 -20.04 -4.57 -0.71
C LEU A 182 -21.33 -4.02 -0.08
N SER A 183 -21.33 -2.76 0.36
CA SER A 183 -22.51 -2.11 0.92
C SER A 183 -23.63 -1.97 -0.11
N GLU A 184 -23.29 -1.49 -1.30
CA GLU A 184 -24.23 -1.36 -2.43
C GLU A 184 -24.87 -2.70 -2.81
N ASN A 185 -24.14 -3.80 -2.63
CA ASN A 185 -24.60 -5.18 -2.93
C ASN A 185 -25.13 -5.95 -1.70
N ARG A 186 -25.30 -5.31 -0.53
CA ARG A 186 -25.78 -5.91 0.72
C ARG A 186 -24.92 -7.07 1.23
N MET A 187 -23.62 -6.99 1.01
CA MET A 187 -22.63 -7.99 1.39
C MET A 187 -21.78 -7.58 2.62
N VAL A 188 -21.87 -6.33 3.08
CA VAL A 188 -21.18 -5.85 4.28
C VAL A 188 -21.51 -6.72 5.49
N GLY A 189 -20.48 -7.05 6.29
CA GLY A 189 -20.59 -7.93 7.46
C GLY A 189 -20.59 -9.44 7.11
N LYS A 190 -20.92 -9.82 5.89
CA LYS A 190 -20.80 -11.21 5.40
C LYS A 190 -19.40 -11.48 4.86
N THR A 191 -18.82 -10.53 4.14
CA THR A 191 -17.45 -10.56 3.63
C THR A 191 -16.49 -9.91 4.64
N LYS A 192 -15.41 -10.59 4.99
CA LYS A 192 -14.37 -10.03 5.87
C LYS A 192 -13.35 -9.27 5.04
N VAL A 193 -13.06 -8.03 5.41
CA VAL A 193 -12.13 -7.15 4.69
C VAL A 193 -11.02 -6.70 5.62
N THR A 194 -9.76 -6.84 5.18
CA THR A 194 -8.60 -6.31 5.91
C THR A 194 -7.95 -5.17 5.15
N GLY A 195 -7.18 -4.35 5.85
CA GLY A 195 -6.39 -3.25 5.30
C GLY A 195 -5.11 -3.02 6.09
N GLN A 196 -4.45 -1.89 5.81
CA GLN A 196 -3.25 -1.41 6.48
C GLN A 196 -3.36 0.11 6.67
N ASP A 197 -2.59 0.64 7.58
CA ASP A 197 -2.34 2.03 7.98
C ASP A 197 -3.03 2.43 9.28
N ALA A 198 -4.04 1.68 9.74
CA ALA A 198 -4.85 2.00 10.90
C ALA A 198 -5.42 3.44 10.84
N GLU A 199 -5.91 3.84 9.67
CA GLU A 199 -6.57 5.12 9.50
C GLU A 199 -7.75 5.25 10.47
N LEU A 200 -8.02 6.48 10.93
CA LEU A 200 -9.13 6.71 11.87
C LEU A 200 -10.46 6.19 11.30
N SER A 201 -10.69 6.39 10.01
CA SER A 201 -11.87 5.87 9.31
C SER A 201 -11.94 4.34 9.32
N ALA A 202 -10.79 3.67 9.16
CA ALA A 202 -10.71 2.21 9.24
C ALA A 202 -10.98 1.71 10.66
N CYS A 203 -10.43 2.37 11.68
CA CYS A 203 -10.71 2.05 13.08
C CYS A 203 -12.21 2.21 13.40
N GLN A 204 -12.87 3.22 12.85
CA GLN A 204 -14.33 3.39 12.97
C GLN A 204 -15.09 2.26 12.27
N ARG A 205 -14.73 1.91 11.04
CA ARG A 205 -15.34 0.78 10.32
C ARG A 205 -15.16 -0.57 11.03
N ILE A 206 -14.03 -0.77 11.71
CA ILE A 206 -13.81 -1.96 12.55
C ILE A 206 -14.74 -1.97 13.74
N ALA A 207 -14.88 -0.84 14.43
CA ALA A 207 -15.81 -0.71 15.57
C ALA A 207 -17.27 -0.91 15.16
N GLU A 208 -17.66 -0.51 13.95
CA GLU A 208 -18.98 -0.69 13.35
C GLU A 208 -19.19 -2.11 12.77
N GLY A 209 -18.11 -2.90 12.57
CA GLY A 209 -18.16 -4.25 12.03
C GLY A 209 -18.19 -4.33 10.50
N SER A 210 -17.97 -3.22 9.79
CA SER A 210 -17.93 -3.18 8.32
C SER A 210 -16.54 -3.51 7.76
N GLN A 211 -15.46 -3.25 8.49
CA GLN A 211 -14.09 -3.73 8.23
C GLN A 211 -13.71 -4.75 9.31
N PHE A 212 -12.97 -5.79 8.94
CA PHE A 212 -12.61 -6.85 9.89
C PHE A 212 -11.35 -6.50 10.69
N ALA A 213 -10.30 -6.03 10.02
CA ALA A 213 -9.05 -5.66 10.67
C ALA A 213 -8.26 -4.65 9.82
N THR A 214 -7.32 -3.96 10.45
CA THR A 214 -6.24 -3.21 9.82
C THR A 214 -4.94 -3.47 10.55
N VAL A 215 -3.81 -3.41 9.86
CA VAL A 215 -2.47 -3.55 10.43
C VAL A 215 -1.80 -2.18 10.46
N TYR A 216 -1.19 -1.86 11.61
CA TYR A 216 -0.42 -0.62 11.80
C TYR A 216 1.08 -0.88 11.66
#